data_0d502d13e6d209f45422df60a74487d8
#
_entry.id   0d502d13e6d209f45422df60a74487d8
#
_cell.length_a   1.000
_cell.length_b   1.000
_cell.length_c   1.000
_cell.angle_alpha   90.00
_cell.angle_beta   90.00
_cell.angle_gamma   90.00
#
_symmetry.space_group_name_H-M   'P 1'
#
loop_
_entity.id
_entity.type
_entity.pdbx_description
1 polymer ?
#
loop_
_entity_poly.entity_id
_entity_poly.type
_entity_poly.pdbx_seq_one_letter_code
_entity_poly.pdbx_strand_id
1 'polypeptide(L)'
;KSTIGKVSQYATPTLIQTSKIDRIIYFKKLIREYFAKKESVAIILPTIQEAKEWRELLSKGITEHTILFTGEENKKNQREMVLKASQSTHPLLLVGTFFAAILPVQKLGTVIVEHESSNLYETRRRPIIDKRIVAEVFAHVSGVPCIFSDSLLELKTSGRISLGTANSVEKLSFRIPNKAPDIIDMSAKKPDNGGFRALSATAMSLITSTLEKDEQVFIFSFRKNYASTTVCKDCGEGVTCPTCGHALALLSDTERVFFCQRCNENKNPDIVCSRCGSWNLVPLGVGIDRVKEELVEAGLGDTIARIDGRQKDVDMDISAKDFINRKKRILLGTEAALNRLPENKDINASSKV
;
A
#
# COMPACT_ATOMS: atom_id res chain seq x y z
N LYS A 1 15.06 -45.10 -16.64
CA LYS A 1 15.85 -43.85 -16.85
C LYS A 1 14.85 -42.75 -17.18
N SER A 2 14.43 -41.98 -16.18
CA SER A 2 13.54 -40.83 -16.34
C SER A 2 14.32 -39.70 -16.98
N THR A 3 13.96 -39.35 -18.19
CA THR A 3 14.43 -38.14 -18.86
C THR A 3 13.71 -36.96 -18.21
N ILE A 4 14.27 -36.43 -17.12
CA ILE A 4 13.88 -35.10 -16.63
C ILE A 4 14.35 -34.14 -17.72
N GLY A 5 13.39 -33.61 -18.48
CA GLY A 5 13.63 -32.62 -19.51
C GLY A 5 14.43 -31.47 -18.89
N LYS A 6 15.41 -30.96 -19.63
CA LYS A 6 16.16 -29.77 -19.29
C LYS A 6 15.16 -28.69 -18.90
N VAL A 7 15.17 -28.32 -17.62
CA VAL A 7 14.46 -27.12 -17.13
C VAL A 7 15.01 -25.99 -18.00
N SER A 8 14.16 -25.44 -18.88
CA SER A 8 14.53 -24.29 -19.69
C SER A 8 14.94 -23.20 -18.70
N GLN A 9 16.11 -22.61 -18.92
CA GLN A 9 16.59 -21.51 -18.07
C GLN A 9 15.51 -20.44 -18.09
N TYR A 10 14.78 -20.30 -16.97
CA TYR A 10 13.81 -19.22 -16.78
C TYR A 10 14.54 -17.91 -17.04
N ALA A 11 14.00 -17.06 -17.91
CA ALA A 11 14.54 -15.74 -18.08
C ALA A 11 14.50 -15.04 -16.71
N THR A 12 15.67 -14.77 -16.14
CA THR A 12 15.79 -14.16 -14.82
C THR A 12 15.14 -12.79 -14.85
N PRO A 13 14.22 -12.48 -13.93
CA PRO A 13 13.59 -11.18 -13.89
C PRO A 13 14.61 -10.09 -13.59
N THR A 14 14.30 -8.88 -14.06
CA THR A 14 15.11 -7.70 -13.81
C THR A 14 14.51 -6.89 -12.69
N LEU A 15 15.32 -6.47 -11.72
CA LEU A 15 14.90 -5.71 -10.56
C LEU A 15 15.33 -4.25 -10.70
N ILE A 16 14.42 -3.33 -10.38
CA ILE A 16 14.66 -1.88 -10.39
C ILE A 16 14.22 -1.32 -9.05
N GLN A 17 15.16 -0.83 -8.26
CA GLN A 17 14.89 -0.15 -7.00
C GLN A 17 15.42 1.28 -7.06
N THR A 18 14.51 2.23 -7.29
CA THR A 18 14.87 3.64 -7.36
C THR A 18 13.64 4.52 -7.14
N SER A 19 13.82 5.84 -7.09
CA SER A 19 12.70 6.77 -6.90
C SER A 19 11.66 6.64 -8.02
N LYS A 20 10.40 6.97 -7.74
CA LYS A 20 9.32 6.94 -8.75
C LYS A 20 9.65 7.81 -9.97
N ILE A 21 10.28 8.97 -9.75
CA ILE A 21 10.67 9.87 -10.83
C ILE A 21 11.66 9.18 -11.78
N ASP A 22 12.68 8.54 -11.23
CA ASP A 22 13.68 7.83 -12.02
C ASP A 22 13.08 6.63 -12.75
N ARG A 23 12.15 5.90 -12.10
CA ARG A 23 11.39 4.80 -12.73
C ARG A 23 10.56 5.30 -13.91
N ILE A 24 9.89 6.46 -13.78
CA ILE A 24 9.11 7.07 -14.86
C ILE A 24 10.03 7.41 -16.04
N ILE A 25 11.18 8.00 -15.78
CA ILE A 25 12.17 8.33 -16.82
C ILE A 25 12.65 7.07 -17.52
N TYR A 26 13.01 6.06 -16.73
CA TYR A 26 13.47 4.76 -17.23
C TYR A 26 12.40 4.08 -18.09
N PHE A 27 11.14 4.03 -17.62
CA PHE A 27 10.07 3.39 -18.39
C PHE A 27 9.70 4.14 -19.65
N LYS A 28 9.76 5.47 -19.67
CA LYS A 28 9.59 6.23 -20.90
C LYS A 28 10.65 5.88 -21.95
N LYS A 29 11.90 5.69 -21.52
CA LYS A 29 12.98 5.24 -22.41
C LYS A 29 12.72 3.81 -22.89
N LEU A 30 12.39 2.91 -21.98
CA LEU A 30 12.11 1.51 -22.26
C LEU A 30 10.93 1.34 -23.23
N ILE A 31 9.84 2.07 -23.04
CA ILE A 31 8.67 2.05 -23.93
C ILE A 31 9.08 2.46 -25.35
N ARG A 32 9.90 3.51 -25.51
CA ARG A 32 10.37 3.94 -26.82
C ARG A 32 11.23 2.86 -27.50
N GLU A 33 12.10 2.19 -26.75
CA GLU A 33 12.94 1.11 -27.25
C GLU A 33 12.11 -0.09 -27.73
N TYR A 34 11.08 -0.49 -26.97
CA TYR A 34 10.19 -1.57 -27.39
C TYR A 34 9.30 -1.17 -28.57
N PHE A 35 8.77 0.05 -28.56
CA PHE A 35 7.96 0.57 -29.68
C PHE A 35 8.75 0.63 -30.98
N ALA A 36 10.03 1.00 -30.94
CA ALA A 36 10.92 0.97 -32.10
C ALA A 36 11.11 -0.44 -32.67
N LYS A 37 11.02 -1.48 -31.80
CA LYS A 37 11.03 -2.91 -32.18
C LYS A 37 9.67 -3.44 -32.58
N LYS A 38 8.64 -2.59 -32.61
CA LYS A 38 7.22 -2.97 -32.82
C LYS A 38 6.70 -3.94 -31.76
N GLU A 39 7.13 -3.78 -30.51
CA GLU A 39 6.77 -4.62 -29.38
C GLU A 39 5.98 -3.79 -28.35
N SER A 40 4.91 -4.39 -27.82
CA SER A 40 4.05 -3.80 -26.80
C SER A 40 4.66 -3.95 -25.41
N VAL A 41 4.32 -3.03 -24.51
CA VAL A 41 4.77 -3.04 -23.12
C VAL A 41 3.57 -3.14 -22.20
N ALA A 42 3.57 -4.07 -21.26
CA ALA A 42 2.56 -4.19 -20.23
C ALA A 42 3.09 -3.75 -18.87
N ILE A 43 2.36 -2.86 -18.20
CA ILE A 43 2.67 -2.37 -16.85
C ILE A 43 1.50 -2.71 -15.93
N ILE A 44 1.78 -3.50 -14.91
CA ILE A 44 0.82 -3.95 -13.91
C ILE A 44 1.02 -3.14 -12.64
N LEU A 45 -0.08 -2.65 -12.08
CA LEU A 45 -0.10 -1.92 -10.82
C LEU A 45 -1.06 -2.57 -9.82
N PRO A 46 -0.83 -2.40 -8.51
CA PRO A 46 -1.64 -3.07 -7.49
C PRO A 46 -3.04 -2.47 -7.36
N THR A 47 -3.21 -1.19 -7.69
CA THR A 47 -4.49 -0.47 -7.57
C THR A 47 -4.91 0.21 -8.87
N ILE A 48 -6.20 0.45 -8.99
CA ILE A 48 -6.79 1.17 -10.13
C ILE A 48 -6.35 2.62 -10.14
N GLN A 49 -6.25 3.23 -8.97
CA GLN A 49 -5.81 4.63 -8.83
C GLN A 49 -4.38 4.81 -9.33
N GLU A 50 -3.46 3.94 -8.92
CA GLU A 50 -2.09 3.97 -9.43
C GLU A 50 -2.04 3.71 -10.94
N ALA A 51 -2.86 2.79 -11.45
CA ALA A 51 -2.93 2.53 -12.89
C ALA A 51 -3.36 3.77 -13.69
N LYS A 52 -4.33 4.53 -13.19
CA LYS A 52 -4.76 5.80 -13.80
C LYS A 52 -3.63 6.83 -13.78
N GLU A 53 -2.97 6.99 -12.63
CA GLU A 53 -1.84 7.92 -12.47
C GLU A 53 -0.67 7.57 -13.39
N TRP A 54 -0.24 6.30 -13.38
CA TRP A 54 0.87 5.86 -14.23
C TRP A 54 0.55 5.96 -15.72
N ARG A 55 -0.71 5.70 -16.13
CA ARG A 55 -1.14 5.97 -17.49
C ARG A 55 -0.92 7.43 -17.87
N GLU A 56 -1.37 8.38 -17.04
CA GLU A 56 -1.21 9.81 -17.31
C GLU A 56 0.26 10.23 -17.43
N LEU A 57 1.11 9.68 -16.56
CA LEU A 57 2.54 9.98 -16.56
C LEU A 57 3.28 9.42 -17.79
N LEU A 58 2.88 8.24 -18.29
CA LEU A 58 3.59 7.53 -19.34
C LEU A 58 3.00 7.74 -20.74
N SER A 59 1.71 8.04 -20.87
CA SER A 59 1.02 8.11 -22.16
C SER A 59 1.24 9.41 -22.94
N LYS A 60 1.95 10.39 -22.38
CA LYS A 60 2.19 11.67 -23.07
C LYS A 60 2.86 11.45 -24.43
N GLY A 61 2.18 11.82 -25.52
CA GLY A 61 2.64 11.63 -26.91
C GLY A 61 2.31 10.27 -27.51
N ILE A 62 1.74 9.33 -26.76
CA ILE A 62 1.32 8.00 -27.22
C ILE A 62 -0.07 7.59 -26.72
N THR A 63 -0.91 8.56 -26.39
CA THR A 63 -2.25 8.31 -25.77
C THR A 63 -3.12 7.39 -26.62
N GLU A 64 -3.08 7.52 -27.95
CA GLU A 64 -3.85 6.69 -28.89
C GLU A 64 -3.39 5.22 -28.88
N HIS A 65 -2.11 5.00 -28.57
CA HIS A 65 -1.49 3.68 -28.46
C HIS A 65 -1.41 3.18 -27.00
N THR A 66 -2.18 3.79 -26.08
CA THR A 66 -2.22 3.38 -24.69
C THR A 66 -3.61 2.85 -24.34
N ILE A 67 -3.65 1.68 -23.69
CA ILE A 67 -4.86 1.06 -23.15
C ILE A 67 -4.74 1.04 -21.63
N LEU A 68 -5.72 1.62 -20.94
CA LEU A 68 -5.91 1.44 -19.50
C LEU A 68 -6.93 0.32 -19.28
N PHE A 69 -6.51 -0.78 -18.64
CA PHE A 69 -7.38 -1.92 -18.38
C PHE A 69 -7.35 -2.28 -16.89
N THR A 70 -8.44 -1.99 -16.18
CA THR A 70 -8.50 -2.13 -14.71
C THR A 70 -9.47 -3.21 -14.25
N GLY A 71 -10.38 -3.64 -15.12
CA GLY A 71 -11.45 -4.57 -14.79
C GLY A 71 -12.72 -3.91 -14.22
N GLU A 72 -12.72 -2.58 -13.99
CA GLU A 72 -13.92 -1.82 -13.60
C GLU A 72 -14.82 -1.46 -14.80
N GLU A 73 -14.27 -1.57 -16.00
CA GLU A 73 -14.98 -1.24 -17.22
C GLU A 73 -16.17 -2.18 -17.41
N ASN A 74 -17.25 -1.65 -17.98
CA ASN A 74 -18.38 -2.51 -18.34
C ASN A 74 -17.99 -3.53 -19.43
N LYS A 75 -18.74 -4.63 -19.54
CA LYS A 75 -18.45 -5.73 -20.46
C LYS A 75 -18.29 -5.29 -21.92
N LYS A 76 -19.01 -4.25 -22.35
CA LYS A 76 -18.92 -3.71 -23.72
C LYS A 76 -17.55 -3.07 -23.93
N ASN A 77 -17.15 -2.18 -23.03
CA ASN A 77 -15.85 -1.50 -23.10
C ASN A 77 -14.68 -2.48 -22.98
N GLN A 78 -14.79 -3.50 -22.11
CA GLN A 78 -13.78 -4.55 -22.01
C GLN A 78 -13.58 -5.28 -23.34
N ARG A 79 -14.69 -5.64 -24.03
CA ARG A 79 -14.64 -6.26 -25.37
C ARG A 79 -13.99 -5.35 -26.41
N GLU A 80 -14.34 -4.08 -26.42
CA GLU A 80 -13.74 -3.08 -27.32
C GLU A 80 -12.23 -2.95 -27.09
N MET A 81 -11.79 -2.93 -25.85
CA MET A 81 -10.36 -2.88 -25.51
C MET A 81 -9.61 -4.14 -25.94
N VAL A 82 -10.21 -5.33 -25.74
CA VAL A 82 -9.63 -6.60 -26.18
C VAL A 82 -9.53 -6.61 -27.71
N LEU A 83 -10.56 -6.18 -28.45
CA LEU A 83 -10.54 -6.08 -29.91
C LEU A 83 -9.48 -5.09 -30.37
N LYS A 84 -9.41 -3.89 -29.74
CA LYS A 84 -8.38 -2.91 -30.04
C LYS A 84 -6.97 -3.47 -29.83
N ALA A 85 -6.74 -4.21 -28.74
CA ALA A 85 -5.46 -4.82 -28.47
C ALA A 85 -5.07 -5.88 -29.51
N SER A 86 -6.03 -6.75 -29.89
CA SER A 86 -5.78 -7.85 -30.83
C SER A 86 -5.59 -7.40 -32.28
N GLN A 87 -6.27 -6.31 -32.69
CA GLN A 87 -6.26 -5.81 -34.06
C GLN A 87 -5.21 -4.73 -34.31
N SER A 88 -4.59 -4.19 -33.27
CA SER A 88 -3.61 -3.12 -33.43
C SER A 88 -2.35 -3.62 -34.14
N THR A 89 -2.02 -2.98 -35.23
CA THR A 89 -0.75 -3.17 -35.96
C THR A 89 0.40 -2.38 -35.36
N HIS A 90 0.08 -1.39 -34.52
CA HIS A 90 1.04 -0.59 -33.76
C HIS A 90 1.29 -1.21 -32.39
N PRO A 91 2.51 -1.09 -31.84
CA PRO A 91 2.77 -1.48 -30.47
C PRO A 91 1.93 -0.67 -29.50
N LEU A 92 1.50 -1.30 -28.42
CA LEU A 92 0.62 -0.72 -27.42
C LEU A 92 1.33 -0.65 -26.06
N LEU A 93 1.05 0.44 -25.34
CA LEU A 93 1.32 0.53 -23.92
C LEU A 93 0.06 0.08 -23.18
N LEU A 94 0.14 -1.06 -22.51
CA LEU A 94 -0.93 -1.62 -21.69
C LEU A 94 -0.65 -1.24 -20.23
N VAL A 95 -1.53 -0.45 -19.61
CA VAL A 95 -1.41 -0.04 -18.21
C VAL A 95 -2.66 -0.50 -17.49
N GLY A 96 -2.51 -1.08 -16.31
CA GLY A 96 -3.69 -1.47 -15.55
C GLY A 96 -3.38 -2.37 -14.36
N THR A 97 -4.43 -3.00 -13.85
CA THR A 97 -4.28 -4.06 -12.86
C THR A 97 -3.83 -5.35 -13.56
N PHE A 98 -3.72 -6.44 -12.82
CA PHE A 98 -3.16 -7.70 -13.32
C PHE A 98 -3.61 -8.12 -14.74
N PHE A 99 -4.89 -7.92 -15.07
CA PHE A 99 -5.43 -8.34 -16.37
C PHE A 99 -4.91 -7.53 -17.58
N ALA A 100 -4.28 -6.39 -17.36
CA ALA A 100 -3.69 -5.61 -18.46
C ALA A 100 -2.56 -6.39 -19.17
N ALA A 101 -1.81 -7.20 -18.43
CA ALA A 101 -0.70 -7.97 -19.01
C ALA A 101 -1.13 -9.07 -19.99
N ILE A 102 -2.34 -9.62 -19.80
CA ILE A 102 -2.84 -10.74 -20.62
C ILE A 102 -3.70 -10.30 -21.79
N LEU A 103 -3.78 -8.98 -22.07
CA LEU A 103 -4.47 -8.50 -23.26
C LEU A 103 -3.78 -9.05 -24.54
N PRO A 104 -4.56 -9.52 -25.52
CA PRO A 104 -4.02 -10.17 -26.70
C PRO A 104 -3.41 -9.14 -27.67
N VAL A 105 -2.13 -8.83 -27.51
CA VAL A 105 -1.37 -8.01 -28.45
C VAL A 105 -0.61 -8.88 -29.44
N GLN A 106 -0.33 -8.36 -30.63
CA GLN A 106 0.40 -9.11 -31.66
C GLN A 106 1.80 -9.54 -31.19
N LYS A 107 2.51 -8.64 -30.54
CA LYS A 107 3.84 -8.91 -29.99
C LYS A 107 4.02 -8.18 -28.67
N LEU A 108 4.09 -8.96 -27.59
CA LEU A 108 4.47 -8.45 -26.27
C LEU A 108 5.99 -8.39 -26.19
N GLY A 109 6.56 -7.32 -25.63
CA GLY A 109 8.01 -7.15 -25.47
C GLY A 109 8.47 -7.34 -24.04
N THR A 110 7.66 -6.90 -23.05
CA THR A 110 8.00 -7.02 -21.62
C THR A 110 6.77 -6.86 -20.75
N VAL A 111 6.86 -7.44 -19.55
CA VAL A 111 5.88 -7.24 -18.46
C VAL A 111 6.59 -6.55 -17.31
N ILE A 112 6.04 -5.45 -16.85
CA ILE A 112 6.54 -4.67 -15.71
C ILE A 112 5.54 -4.79 -14.56
N VAL A 113 6.01 -5.17 -13.39
CA VAL A 113 5.25 -5.18 -12.13
C VAL A 113 5.77 -4.01 -11.30
N GLU A 114 5.00 -2.94 -11.28
CA GLU A 114 5.34 -1.70 -10.55
C GLU A 114 4.74 -1.72 -9.15
N HIS A 115 5.40 -1.07 -8.20
CA HIS A 115 5.05 -1.10 -6.77
C HIS A 115 5.02 -2.54 -6.24
N GLU A 116 6.11 -3.25 -6.48
CA GLU A 116 6.25 -4.69 -6.24
C GLU A 116 6.03 -5.07 -4.78
N SER A 117 6.41 -4.21 -3.84
CA SER A 117 6.26 -4.45 -2.40
C SER A 117 4.81 -4.43 -1.91
N SER A 118 3.85 -4.04 -2.76
CA SER A 118 2.45 -3.93 -2.36
C SER A 118 1.81 -5.29 -2.06
N ASN A 119 1.24 -5.43 -0.86
CA ASN A 119 0.49 -6.61 -0.46
C ASN A 119 -0.86 -6.77 -1.21
N LEU A 120 -1.28 -5.77 -1.99
CA LEU A 120 -2.49 -5.82 -2.79
C LEU A 120 -2.36 -6.70 -4.05
N TYR A 121 -1.15 -7.15 -4.37
CA TYR A 121 -0.95 -8.19 -5.36
C TYR A 121 -1.43 -9.57 -4.91
N GLU A 122 -1.55 -9.81 -3.61
CA GLU A 122 -2.09 -11.05 -3.08
C GLU A 122 -3.61 -11.04 -2.99
N THR A 123 -4.25 -12.13 -3.38
CA THR A 123 -5.70 -12.27 -3.22
C THR A 123 -6.05 -12.48 -1.75
N ARG A 124 -7.09 -11.78 -1.25
CA ARG A 124 -7.54 -11.89 0.15
C ARG A 124 -8.34 -13.17 0.41
N ARG A 125 -8.86 -13.82 -0.62
CA ARG A 125 -9.69 -15.04 -0.52
C ARG A 125 -8.90 -16.25 -0.98
N ARG A 126 -9.18 -17.40 -0.39
CA ARG A 126 -8.58 -18.67 -0.84
C ARG A 126 -9.13 -19.08 -2.22
N PRO A 127 -8.30 -19.61 -3.14
CA PRO A 127 -6.86 -19.73 -2.97
C PRO A 127 -6.14 -18.39 -2.92
N ILE A 128 -5.12 -18.26 -2.06
CA ILE A 128 -4.27 -17.08 -2.03
C ILE A 128 -3.35 -17.17 -3.25
N ILE A 129 -3.50 -16.21 -4.15
CA ILE A 129 -2.72 -16.12 -5.38
C ILE A 129 -1.92 -14.82 -5.32
N ASP A 130 -0.61 -14.93 -5.49
CA ASP A 130 0.26 -13.78 -5.69
C ASP A 130 0.33 -13.47 -7.20
N LYS A 131 -0.26 -12.35 -7.58
CA LYS A 131 -0.34 -11.90 -8.97
C LYS A 131 1.03 -11.56 -9.56
N ARG A 132 2.03 -11.25 -8.72
CA ARG A 132 3.42 -11.02 -9.13
C ARG A 132 4.03 -12.31 -9.70
N ILE A 133 3.83 -13.43 -9.00
CA ILE A 133 4.28 -14.74 -9.47
C ILE A 133 3.58 -15.11 -10.76
N VAL A 134 2.27 -14.88 -10.85
CA VAL A 134 1.52 -15.17 -12.08
C VAL A 134 2.01 -14.31 -13.25
N ALA A 135 2.32 -13.03 -13.02
CA ALA A 135 2.88 -12.14 -14.03
C ALA A 135 4.27 -12.60 -14.50
N GLU A 136 5.12 -13.05 -13.59
CA GLU A 136 6.44 -13.61 -13.92
C GLU A 136 6.32 -14.90 -14.76
N VAL A 137 5.45 -15.82 -14.34
CA VAL A 137 5.18 -17.05 -15.09
C VAL A 137 4.61 -16.73 -16.48
N PHE A 138 3.68 -15.78 -16.56
CA PHE A 138 3.11 -15.35 -17.85
C PHE A 138 4.18 -14.76 -18.78
N ALA A 139 5.02 -13.87 -18.27
CA ALA A 139 6.14 -13.30 -19.04
C ALA A 139 7.08 -14.39 -19.53
N HIS A 140 7.42 -15.35 -18.66
CA HIS A 140 8.25 -16.49 -19.02
C HIS A 140 7.65 -17.36 -20.13
N VAL A 141 6.37 -17.74 -19.99
CA VAL A 141 5.67 -18.54 -21.01
C VAL A 141 5.53 -17.78 -22.33
N SER A 142 5.39 -16.48 -22.27
CA SER A 142 5.36 -15.59 -23.45
C SER A 142 6.75 -15.32 -24.05
N GLY A 143 7.82 -15.81 -23.44
CA GLY A 143 9.19 -15.61 -23.89
C GLY A 143 9.69 -14.17 -23.77
N VAL A 144 9.15 -13.39 -22.84
CA VAL A 144 9.49 -11.96 -22.66
C VAL A 144 10.07 -11.70 -21.26
N PRO A 145 10.90 -10.66 -21.11
CA PRO A 145 11.43 -10.24 -19.82
C PRO A 145 10.32 -9.82 -18.86
N CYS A 146 10.49 -10.15 -17.56
CA CYS A 146 9.72 -9.61 -16.46
C CYS A 146 10.56 -8.62 -15.67
N ILE A 147 10.00 -7.46 -15.33
CA ILE A 147 10.66 -6.42 -14.56
C ILE A 147 9.86 -6.19 -13.29
N PHE A 148 10.50 -6.32 -12.13
CA PHE A 148 9.94 -5.90 -10.84
C PHE A 148 10.54 -4.54 -10.47
N SER A 149 9.68 -3.61 -10.08
CA SER A 149 10.12 -2.24 -9.79
C SER A 149 9.41 -1.66 -8.58
N ASP A 150 10.19 -0.94 -7.77
CA ASP A 150 9.67 -0.22 -6.60
C ASP A 150 10.67 0.84 -6.12
N SER A 151 10.23 1.69 -5.20
CA SER A 151 11.13 2.55 -4.39
C SER A 151 11.92 1.72 -3.39
N LEU A 152 11.31 0.66 -2.85
CA LEU A 152 11.91 -0.33 -1.97
C LEU A 152 11.27 -1.69 -2.28
N LEU A 153 12.02 -2.57 -2.91
CA LEU A 153 11.58 -3.94 -3.22
C LEU A 153 11.40 -4.76 -1.94
N GLU A 154 10.50 -5.74 -1.98
CA GLU A 154 10.41 -6.74 -0.91
C GLU A 154 11.76 -7.42 -0.65
N LEU A 155 12.03 -7.75 0.62
CA LEU A 155 13.24 -8.44 1.01
C LEU A 155 13.39 -9.78 0.28
N LYS A 156 12.27 -10.49 0.07
CA LYS A 156 12.23 -11.75 -0.68
C LYS A 156 12.66 -11.54 -2.13
N THR A 157 12.19 -10.48 -2.77
CA THR A 157 12.51 -10.17 -4.17
C THR A 157 13.94 -9.68 -4.31
N SER A 158 14.38 -8.75 -3.46
CA SER A 158 15.76 -8.24 -3.48
C SER A 158 16.79 -9.33 -3.15
N GLY A 159 16.46 -10.28 -2.28
CA GLY A 159 17.31 -11.44 -1.96
C GLY A 159 17.59 -12.35 -3.16
N ARG A 160 16.77 -12.34 -4.20
CA ARG A 160 16.96 -13.12 -5.43
C ARG A 160 18.25 -12.74 -6.18
N ILE A 161 18.73 -11.51 -6.01
CA ILE A 161 20.02 -11.07 -6.60
C ILE A 161 21.16 -11.88 -5.98
N SER A 162 21.18 -12.00 -4.66
CA SER A 162 22.20 -12.77 -3.95
C SER A 162 22.16 -14.26 -4.28
N LEU A 163 20.99 -14.77 -4.65
CA LEU A 163 20.79 -16.16 -5.08
C LEU A 163 21.06 -16.38 -6.56
N GLY A 164 21.39 -15.34 -7.34
CA GLY A 164 21.60 -15.43 -8.79
C GLY A 164 20.33 -15.74 -9.59
N THR A 165 19.13 -15.54 -9.00
CA THR A 165 17.83 -15.81 -9.64
C THR A 165 17.11 -14.56 -10.12
N ALA A 166 17.74 -13.40 -10.03
CA ALA A 166 17.30 -12.14 -10.60
C ALA A 166 18.51 -11.27 -10.97
N ASN A 167 18.32 -10.40 -11.96
CA ASN A 167 19.30 -9.38 -12.36
C ASN A 167 18.88 -8.02 -11.79
N SER A 168 19.83 -7.12 -11.57
CA SER A 168 19.54 -5.73 -11.23
C SER A 168 20.07 -4.81 -12.34
N VAL A 169 19.28 -3.79 -12.69
CA VAL A 169 19.72 -2.79 -13.68
C VAL A 169 20.84 -1.93 -13.12
N GLU A 170 20.75 -1.62 -11.82
CA GLU A 170 21.74 -0.83 -11.09
C GLU A 170 21.97 -1.42 -9.71
N LYS A 171 23.05 -1.03 -9.04
CA LYS A 171 23.23 -1.39 -7.65
C LYS A 171 22.04 -0.87 -6.84
N LEU A 172 21.33 -1.76 -6.14
CA LEU A 172 20.20 -1.37 -5.31
C LEU A 172 20.64 -0.26 -4.34
N SER A 173 20.08 0.92 -4.50
CA SER A 173 20.38 2.06 -3.65
C SER A 173 19.28 2.19 -2.59
N PHE A 174 19.69 2.30 -1.33
CA PHE A 174 18.80 2.66 -0.24
C PHE A 174 18.97 4.15 0.05
N ARG A 175 17.90 4.91 -0.01
CA ARG A 175 17.92 6.28 0.51
C ARG A 175 17.82 6.20 2.03
N ILE A 176 18.94 6.37 2.69
CA ILE A 176 18.97 6.59 4.14
C ILE A 176 18.59 8.05 4.38
N PRO A 177 17.59 8.35 5.23
CA PRO A 177 17.27 9.73 5.56
C PRO A 177 18.49 10.42 6.16
N ASN A 178 18.72 11.68 5.81
CA ASN A 178 19.86 12.48 6.28
C ASN A 178 19.86 12.68 7.81
N LYS A 179 18.70 12.50 8.45
CA LYS A 179 18.53 12.58 9.89
C LYS A 179 17.97 11.27 10.41
N ALA A 180 18.62 10.70 11.41
CA ALA A 180 18.10 9.53 12.09
C ALA A 180 16.75 9.85 12.75
N PRO A 181 15.77 8.92 12.73
CA PRO A 181 14.52 9.12 13.46
C PRO A 181 14.75 9.14 14.96
N ASP A 182 14.04 10.02 15.67
CA ASP A 182 14.00 10.00 17.13
C ASP A 182 13.09 8.85 17.58
N ILE A 183 13.65 7.91 18.33
CA ILE A 183 12.93 6.74 18.85
C ILE A 183 12.51 7.03 20.29
N ILE A 184 11.19 7.00 20.54
CA ILE A 184 10.64 7.16 21.89
C ILE A 184 10.16 5.80 22.39
N ASP A 185 10.87 5.24 23.37
CA ASP A 185 10.44 4.00 24.03
C ASP A 185 9.26 4.29 24.97
N MET A 186 8.10 3.77 24.62
CA MET A 186 6.87 3.88 25.40
C MET A 186 6.70 2.73 26.41
N SER A 187 7.53 1.69 26.36
CA SER A 187 7.40 0.51 27.23
C SER A 187 7.84 0.76 28.68
N ALA A 188 8.79 1.67 28.86
CA ALA A 188 9.40 1.97 30.17
C ALA A 188 8.57 2.90 31.06
N LYS A 189 7.56 3.58 30.51
CA LYS A 189 6.72 4.50 31.28
C LYS A 189 5.52 3.78 31.86
N LYS A 190 5.56 3.43 33.15
CA LYS A 190 4.36 3.11 33.91
C LYS A 190 3.43 4.32 33.84
N PRO A 191 2.12 4.14 33.61
CA PRO A 191 1.18 5.26 33.60
C PRO A 191 1.20 5.92 34.98
N ASP A 192 1.68 7.16 35.04
CA ASP A 192 1.46 8.02 36.19
C ASP A 192 -0.05 8.24 36.28
N ASN A 193 -0.71 7.61 37.24
CA ASN A 193 -2.12 7.79 37.67
C ASN A 193 -3.21 8.13 36.62
N GLY A 194 -2.94 8.15 35.32
CA GLY A 194 -3.79 8.65 34.25
C GLY A 194 -4.13 7.68 33.13
N GLY A 195 -3.85 6.38 33.25
CA GLY A 195 -4.14 5.43 32.20
C GLY A 195 -3.14 5.42 31.03
N PHE A 196 -3.33 4.52 30.10
CA PHE A 196 -2.50 4.36 28.91
C PHE A 196 -2.71 5.53 27.92
N ARG A 197 -1.63 6.20 27.51
CA ARG A 197 -1.65 7.24 26.48
C ARG A 197 -1.05 6.73 25.17
N ALA A 198 -1.70 7.09 24.07
CA ALA A 198 -1.23 6.80 22.72
C ALA A 198 -0.06 7.68 22.28
N LEU A 199 -0.11 8.95 22.69
CA LEU A 199 0.91 9.96 22.41
C LEU A 199 1.73 10.25 23.67
N SER A 200 3.06 10.18 23.57
CA SER A 200 3.93 10.59 24.66
C SER A 200 3.87 12.10 24.85
N ALA A 201 4.23 12.58 26.04
CA ALA A 201 4.36 14.02 26.29
C ALA A 201 5.34 14.68 25.29
N THR A 202 6.43 14.00 24.96
CA THR A 202 7.42 14.45 23.97
C THR A 202 6.79 14.56 22.57
N ALA A 203 6.00 13.57 22.14
CA ALA A 203 5.30 13.61 20.86
C ALA A 203 4.26 14.75 20.83
N MET A 204 3.50 14.93 21.90
CA MET A 204 2.53 16.00 21.99
C MET A 204 3.20 17.37 21.96
N SER A 205 4.30 17.58 22.68
CA SER A 205 5.10 18.81 22.63
C SER A 205 5.64 19.10 21.24
N LEU A 206 6.11 18.06 20.53
CA LEU A 206 6.57 18.19 19.14
C LEU A 206 5.43 18.62 18.21
N ILE A 207 4.26 18.00 18.33
CA ILE A 207 3.08 18.37 17.54
C ILE A 207 2.74 19.83 17.77
N THR A 208 2.62 20.27 19.04
CA THR A 208 2.24 21.64 19.39
C THR A 208 3.27 22.65 18.88
N SER A 209 4.56 22.41 19.11
CA SER A 209 5.63 23.31 18.66
C SER A 209 5.73 23.41 17.13
N THR A 210 5.40 22.33 16.41
CA THR A 210 5.35 22.32 14.94
C THR A 210 4.18 23.17 14.44
N LEU A 211 3.02 23.05 15.07
CA LEU A 211 1.83 23.87 14.72
C LEU A 211 2.04 25.35 15.02
N GLU A 212 2.74 25.70 16.10
CA GLU A 212 3.11 27.08 16.45
C GLU A 212 4.02 27.73 15.39
N LYS A 213 4.85 26.94 14.72
CA LYS A 213 5.70 27.39 13.60
C LYS A 213 4.96 27.52 12.26
N ASP A 214 3.65 27.36 12.26
CA ASP A 214 2.82 27.31 11.05
C ASP A 214 3.15 26.15 10.10
N GLU A 215 3.70 25.07 10.63
CA GLU A 215 4.04 23.84 9.89
C GLU A 215 2.91 22.81 10.01
N GLN A 216 2.99 21.75 9.21
CA GLN A 216 2.01 20.65 9.18
C GLN A 216 2.59 19.40 9.82
N VAL A 217 1.72 18.60 10.44
CA VAL A 217 2.07 17.35 11.09
C VAL A 217 1.36 16.18 10.42
N PHE A 218 2.09 15.14 10.05
CA PHE A 218 1.50 13.88 9.65
C PHE A 218 1.72 12.83 10.76
N ILE A 219 0.63 12.31 11.29
CA ILE A 219 0.63 11.26 12.30
C ILE A 219 0.21 9.96 11.61
N PHE A 220 1.15 9.04 11.44
CA PHE A 220 0.88 7.75 10.87
C PHE A 220 0.50 6.75 11.97
N SER A 221 -0.71 6.20 11.88
CA SER A 221 -1.17 5.13 12.75
C SER A 221 -1.23 3.82 11.96
N PHE A 222 -0.40 2.85 12.33
CA PHE A 222 -0.38 1.55 11.67
C PHE A 222 -1.70 0.77 11.82
N ARG A 223 -2.52 1.09 12.82
CA ARG A 223 -3.71 0.33 13.18
C ARG A 223 -5.00 1.14 12.98
N LYS A 224 -6.00 0.51 12.36
CA LYS A 224 -7.24 1.14 11.89
C LYS A 224 -8.32 1.35 12.95
N ASN A 225 -8.27 0.65 14.09
CA ASN A 225 -9.32 0.64 15.11
C ASN A 225 -8.85 1.29 16.41
N TYR A 226 -9.73 1.43 17.40
CA TYR A 226 -9.40 1.89 18.74
C TYR A 226 -8.29 1.03 19.38
N ALA A 227 -8.44 -0.31 19.28
CA ALA A 227 -7.39 -1.27 19.59
C ALA A 227 -7.44 -2.44 18.59
N SER A 228 -6.28 -2.95 18.22
CA SER A 228 -6.18 -4.04 17.23
C SER A 228 -6.47 -5.41 17.82
N THR A 229 -6.37 -5.55 19.12
CA THR A 229 -6.50 -6.81 19.85
C THR A 229 -7.10 -6.50 21.20
N THR A 230 -7.93 -7.39 21.68
CA THR A 230 -8.49 -7.33 23.03
C THR A 230 -7.88 -8.48 23.85
N VAL A 231 -7.52 -8.21 25.08
CA VAL A 231 -6.97 -9.21 26.00
C VAL A 231 -7.76 -9.23 27.30
N CYS A 232 -7.81 -10.37 27.93
CA CYS A 232 -8.34 -10.49 29.28
C CYS A 232 -7.35 -9.93 30.29
N LYS A 233 -7.78 -8.96 31.10
CA LYS A 233 -6.92 -8.35 32.12
C LYS A 233 -6.59 -9.34 33.25
N ASP A 234 -7.45 -10.34 33.49
CA ASP A 234 -7.30 -11.25 34.62
C ASP A 234 -6.36 -12.42 34.30
N CYS A 235 -6.32 -12.93 33.05
CA CYS A 235 -5.49 -14.07 32.70
C CYS A 235 -4.53 -13.84 31.54
N GLY A 236 -4.56 -12.66 30.90
CA GLY A 236 -3.69 -12.30 29.77
C GLY A 236 -4.08 -12.93 28.43
N GLU A 237 -5.13 -13.76 28.37
CA GLU A 237 -5.53 -14.43 27.12
C GLU A 237 -6.09 -13.47 26.10
N GLY A 238 -5.71 -13.66 24.82
CA GLY A 238 -6.25 -12.90 23.70
C GLY A 238 -7.68 -13.27 23.39
N VAL A 239 -8.55 -12.28 23.21
CA VAL A 239 -9.95 -12.50 22.84
C VAL A 239 -10.06 -12.75 21.35
N THR A 240 -10.60 -13.91 20.98
CA THR A 240 -10.70 -14.35 19.59
C THR A 240 -12.14 -14.41 19.10
N CYS A 241 -12.32 -14.25 17.81
CA CYS A 241 -13.60 -14.34 17.15
C CYS A 241 -14.15 -15.78 17.24
N PRO A 242 -15.35 -15.99 17.75
CA PRO A 242 -15.93 -17.34 17.87
C PRO A 242 -16.17 -18.01 16.52
N THR A 243 -16.28 -17.22 15.44
CA THR A 243 -16.55 -17.74 14.10
C THR A 243 -15.28 -18.17 13.36
N CYS A 244 -14.16 -17.44 13.49
CA CYS A 244 -12.96 -17.68 12.68
C CYS A 244 -11.64 -17.75 13.46
N GLY A 245 -11.67 -17.59 14.79
CA GLY A 245 -10.49 -17.64 15.65
C GLY A 245 -9.52 -16.44 15.52
N HIS A 246 -9.84 -15.43 14.70
CA HIS A 246 -8.99 -14.24 14.59
C HIS A 246 -9.14 -13.33 15.80
N ALA A 247 -8.08 -12.57 16.15
CA ALA A 247 -8.16 -11.60 17.24
C ALA A 247 -9.29 -10.61 17.03
N LEU A 248 -10.04 -10.31 18.08
CA LEU A 248 -11.09 -9.29 18.06
C LEU A 248 -10.52 -7.93 18.41
N ALA A 249 -10.90 -6.94 17.62
CA ALA A 249 -10.59 -5.53 17.85
C ALA A 249 -11.74 -4.87 18.62
N LEU A 250 -11.44 -4.01 19.58
CA LEU A 250 -12.42 -3.14 20.23
C LEU A 250 -12.53 -1.86 19.40
N LEU A 251 -13.74 -1.53 18.93
CA LEU A 251 -14.00 -0.32 18.13
C LEU A 251 -14.24 0.90 19.01
N SER A 252 -14.90 0.71 20.15
CA SER A 252 -15.25 1.73 21.12
C SER A 252 -15.17 1.14 22.52
N ASP A 253 -14.56 1.87 23.43
CA ASP A 253 -14.46 1.45 24.84
C ASP A 253 -15.79 1.69 25.58
N THR A 254 -16.51 2.75 25.20
CA THR A 254 -17.77 3.12 25.83
C THR A 254 -18.92 2.18 25.48
N GLU A 255 -18.99 1.70 24.23
CA GLU A 255 -20.08 0.84 23.75
C GLU A 255 -19.70 -0.65 23.69
N ARG A 256 -18.45 -1.02 24.01
CA ARG A 256 -17.92 -2.39 23.96
C ARG A 256 -18.24 -3.14 22.66
N VAL A 257 -18.08 -2.47 21.53
CA VAL A 257 -18.29 -3.07 20.21
C VAL A 257 -17.02 -3.81 19.77
N PHE A 258 -17.11 -5.14 19.70
CA PHE A 258 -16.05 -5.97 19.16
C PHE A 258 -16.21 -6.16 17.65
N PHE A 259 -15.13 -6.04 16.92
CA PHE A 259 -15.09 -6.20 15.47
C PHE A 259 -14.06 -7.26 15.05
N CYS A 260 -14.50 -8.17 14.20
CA CYS A 260 -13.61 -9.14 13.59
C CYS A 260 -13.16 -8.65 12.22
N GLN A 261 -11.89 -8.29 12.07
CA GLN A 261 -11.34 -7.80 10.80
C GLN A 261 -11.38 -8.88 9.70
N ARG A 262 -11.34 -10.16 10.07
CA ARG A 262 -11.36 -11.27 9.10
C ARG A 262 -12.76 -11.60 8.61
N CYS A 263 -13.75 -11.62 9.51
CA CYS A 263 -15.17 -11.81 9.13
C CYS A 263 -15.78 -10.52 8.57
N ASN A 264 -15.19 -9.36 8.88
CA ASN A 264 -15.72 -8.03 8.59
C ASN A 264 -17.11 -7.78 9.24
N GLU A 265 -17.27 -8.24 10.49
CA GLU A 265 -18.55 -8.20 11.23
C GLU A 265 -18.34 -7.72 12.66
N ASN A 266 -19.33 -6.99 13.16
CA ASN A 266 -19.43 -6.71 14.58
C ASN A 266 -19.84 -7.99 15.34
N LYS A 267 -19.30 -8.15 16.54
CA LYS A 267 -19.60 -9.27 17.43
C LYS A 267 -20.27 -8.77 18.69
N ASN A 268 -20.96 -9.69 19.35
CA ASN A 268 -21.74 -9.41 20.56
C ASN A 268 -20.89 -8.69 21.62
N PRO A 269 -21.40 -7.61 22.26
CA PRO A 269 -20.74 -6.96 23.40
C PRO A 269 -20.56 -7.86 24.63
N ASP A 270 -21.37 -8.93 24.77
CA ASP A 270 -21.33 -9.86 25.89
C ASP A 270 -20.20 -10.92 25.80
N ILE A 271 -19.26 -10.74 24.90
CA ILE A 271 -18.11 -11.65 24.79
C ILE A 271 -17.31 -11.63 26.09
N VAL A 272 -17.02 -12.83 26.57
CA VAL A 272 -16.17 -13.10 27.74
C VAL A 272 -14.89 -13.82 27.33
N CYS A 273 -13.91 -13.83 28.22
CA CYS A 273 -12.68 -14.56 28.00
C CYS A 273 -12.95 -16.07 27.85
N SER A 274 -12.50 -16.66 26.76
CA SER A 274 -12.68 -18.10 26.49
C SER A 274 -11.91 -18.99 27.48
N ARG A 275 -10.87 -18.45 28.14
CA ARG A 275 -10.02 -19.21 29.08
C ARG A 275 -10.53 -19.18 30.52
N CYS A 276 -10.90 -18.00 31.04
CA CYS A 276 -11.26 -17.85 32.44
C CYS A 276 -12.68 -17.36 32.69
N GLY A 277 -13.48 -17.13 31.60
CA GLY A 277 -14.86 -16.65 31.74
C GLY A 277 -15.01 -15.19 32.16
N SER A 278 -13.89 -14.48 32.38
CA SER A 278 -13.95 -13.09 32.83
C SER A 278 -14.45 -12.17 31.72
N TRP A 279 -15.23 -11.18 32.13
CA TRP A 279 -15.66 -10.08 31.26
C TRP A 279 -14.71 -8.87 31.28
N ASN A 280 -13.67 -8.91 32.13
CA ASN A 280 -12.67 -7.85 32.26
C ASN A 280 -11.71 -7.84 31.05
N LEU A 281 -12.27 -7.46 29.91
CA LEU A 281 -11.58 -7.41 28.63
C LEU A 281 -11.11 -5.99 28.36
N VAL A 282 -9.82 -5.83 28.06
CA VAL A 282 -9.21 -4.53 27.81
C VAL A 282 -8.59 -4.48 26.42
N PRO A 283 -8.64 -3.31 25.78
CA PRO A 283 -7.99 -3.12 24.50
C PRO A 283 -6.47 -3.17 24.65
N LEU A 284 -5.80 -3.88 23.76
CA LEU A 284 -4.34 -3.91 23.67
C LEU A 284 -3.88 -3.25 22.38
N GLY A 285 -3.08 -2.23 22.52
CA GLY A 285 -2.49 -1.47 21.42
C GLY A 285 -3.19 -0.14 21.15
N VAL A 286 -2.57 0.64 20.29
CA VAL A 286 -2.99 1.99 19.93
C VAL A 286 -3.55 1.97 18.52
N GLY A 287 -4.80 2.37 18.37
CA GLY A 287 -5.41 2.60 17.07
C GLY A 287 -5.59 4.10 16.77
N ILE A 288 -5.95 4.39 15.54
CA ILE A 288 -6.14 5.76 15.05
C ILE A 288 -7.20 6.53 15.84
N ASP A 289 -8.24 5.83 16.34
CA ASP A 289 -9.33 6.46 17.10
C ASP A 289 -8.82 7.00 18.44
N ARG A 290 -7.98 6.23 19.15
CA ARG A 290 -7.39 6.68 20.42
C ARG A 290 -6.47 7.87 20.25
N VAL A 291 -5.64 7.87 19.19
CA VAL A 291 -4.80 9.03 18.86
C VAL A 291 -5.64 10.26 18.59
N LYS A 292 -6.77 10.10 17.87
CA LYS A 292 -7.70 11.20 17.59
C LYS A 292 -8.29 11.76 18.89
N GLU A 293 -8.76 10.89 19.79
CA GLU A 293 -9.32 11.30 21.09
C GLU A 293 -8.33 12.15 21.89
N GLU A 294 -7.08 11.71 22.02
CA GLU A 294 -6.05 12.45 22.76
C GLU A 294 -5.73 13.83 22.12
N LEU A 295 -5.76 13.92 20.79
CA LEU A 295 -5.61 15.20 20.09
C LEU A 295 -6.82 16.12 20.32
N VAL A 296 -8.04 15.58 20.35
CA VAL A 296 -9.26 16.34 20.66
C VAL A 296 -9.24 16.82 22.11
N GLU A 297 -8.86 15.97 23.06
CA GLU A 297 -8.67 16.34 24.48
C GLU A 297 -7.64 17.48 24.65
N ALA A 298 -6.62 17.50 23.78
CA ALA A 298 -5.62 18.57 23.73
C ALA A 298 -6.10 19.85 23.02
N GLY A 299 -7.37 19.93 22.60
CA GLY A 299 -7.93 21.11 21.91
C GLY A 299 -7.56 21.22 20.43
N LEU A 300 -7.01 20.16 19.82
CA LEU A 300 -6.54 20.17 18.43
C LEU A 300 -7.56 19.59 17.43
N GLY A 301 -8.77 19.27 17.88
CA GLY A 301 -9.80 18.58 17.09
C GLY A 301 -10.10 19.22 15.73
N ASP A 302 -10.23 20.55 15.71
CA ASP A 302 -10.58 21.30 14.50
C ASP A 302 -9.45 21.34 13.46
N THR A 303 -8.23 21.02 13.86
CA THR A 303 -7.06 21.03 12.97
C THR A 303 -6.79 19.69 12.28
N ILE A 304 -7.58 18.65 12.59
CA ILE A 304 -7.35 17.27 12.12
C ILE A 304 -8.06 17.01 10.80
N ALA A 305 -7.32 16.55 9.80
CA ALA A 305 -7.81 15.78 8.67
C ALA A 305 -7.56 14.30 8.96
N ARG A 306 -8.55 13.44 8.76
CA ARG A 306 -8.41 12.00 8.99
C ARG A 306 -8.55 11.22 7.70
N ILE A 307 -7.66 10.24 7.49
CA ILE A 307 -7.72 9.33 6.36
C ILE A 307 -7.44 7.90 6.83
N ASP A 308 -8.46 7.06 6.80
CA ASP A 308 -8.34 5.62 7.07
C ASP A 308 -9.25 4.80 6.16
N GLY A 309 -8.93 3.53 5.97
CA GLY A 309 -9.62 2.66 5.01
C GLY A 309 -11.07 2.26 5.39
N ARG A 310 -11.68 2.88 6.42
CA ARG A 310 -13.11 2.73 6.77
C ARG A 310 -13.96 3.84 6.16
N GLN A 311 -13.34 4.94 5.75
CA GLN A 311 -14.03 6.07 5.12
C GLN A 311 -14.30 5.76 3.64
N LYS A 312 -15.27 6.47 3.08
CA LYS A 312 -15.51 6.46 1.63
C LYS A 312 -14.37 7.19 0.92
N ASP A 313 -14.07 6.79 -0.30
CA ASP A 313 -12.98 7.41 -1.09
C ASP A 313 -13.16 8.92 -1.24
N VAL A 314 -14.39 9.38 -1.46
CA VAL A 314 -14.70 10.81 -1.58
C VAL A 314 -14.34 11.59 -0.30
N ASP A 315 -14.65 11.05 0.88
CA ASP A 315 -14.35 11.69 2.16
C ASP A 315 -12.83 11.74 2.42
N MET A 316 -12.13 10.67 2.04
CA MET A 316 -10.67 10.61 2.14
C MET A 316 -10.01 11.63 1.21
N ASP A 317 -10.52 11.81 -0.01
CA ASP A 317 -10.01 12.78 -0.98
C ASP A 317 -10.25 14.22 -0.52
N ILE A 318 -11.39 14.50 0.14
CA ILE A 318 -11.67 15.79 0.75
C ILE A 318 -10.68 16.06 1.89
N SER A 319 -10.48 15.10 2.79
CA SER A 319 -9.53 15.21 3.90
C SER A 319 -8.10 15.42 3.41
N ALA A 320 -7.68 14.74 2.35
CA ALA A 320 -6.37 14.92 1.72
C ALA A 320 -6.21 16.34 1.16
N LYS A 321 -7.21 16.84 0.43
CA LYS A 321 -7.22 18.21 -0.12
C LYS A 321 -7.18 19.26 0.98
N ASP A 322 -7.94 19.09 2.06
CA ASP A 322 -7.96 20.03 3.18
C ASP A 322 -6.60 20.10 3.89
N PHE A 323 -5.90 18.98 4.00
CA PHE A 323 -4.54 18.95 4.51
C PHE A 323 -3.56 19.61 3.52
N ILE A 324 -3.54 19.23 2.25
CA ILE A 324 -2.65 19.79 1.24
C ILE A 324 -2.81 21.32 1.14
N ASN A 325 -4.05 21.80 1.19
CA ASN A 325 -4.37 23.24 1.12
C ASN A 325 -4.24 23.96 2.48
N ARG A 326 -3.67 23.33 3.49
CA ARG A 326 -3.43 23.88 4.83
C ARG A 326 -4.70 24.33 5.60
N LYS A 327 -5.90 23.93 5.17
CA LYS A 327 -7.13 24.12 5.95
C LYS A 327 -7.13 23.30 7.23
N LYS A 328 -6.54 22.11 7.17
CA LYS A 328 -6.25 21.22 8.29
C LYS A 328 -4.74 21.06 8.40
N ARG A 329 -4.21 21.13 9.60
CA ARG A 329 -2.76 21.17 9.82
C ARG A 329 -2.19 19.87 10.38
N ILE A 330 -3.06 19.00 10.90
CA ILE A 330 -2.71 17.65 11.32
C ILE A 330 -3.37 16.67 10.34
N LEU A 331 -2.59 15.83 9.69
CA LEU A 331 -3.10 14.66 9.00
C LEU A 331 -2.93 13.43 9.89
N LEU A 332 -4.02 12.85 10.32
CA LEU A 332 -4.03 11.58 11.05
C LEU A 332 -4.45 10.48 10.08
N GLY A 333 -3.53 9.57 9.76
CA GLY A 333 -3.77 8.59 8.71
C GLY A 333 -3.20 7.22 8.95
N THR A 334 -3.78 6.25 8.24
CA THR A 334 -3.24 4.89 8.08
C THR A 334 -2.57 4.77 6.71
N GLU A 335 -2.20 3.55 6.29
CA GLU A 335 -1.65 3.27 4.95
C GLU A 335 -2.47 3.90 3.81
N ALA A 336 -3.81 4.01 3.98
CA ALA A 336 -4.68 4.67 3.01
C ALA A 336 -4.36 6.15 2.78
N ALA A 337 -3.73 6.82 3.75
CA ALA A 337 -3.33 8.21 3.62
C ALA A 337 -2.10 8.38 2.73
N LEU A 338 -1.17 7.42 2.76
CA LEU A 338 0.07 7.49 1.98
C LEU A 338 -0.21 7.55 0.48
N ASN A 339 -1.22 6.81 0.03
CA ASN A 339 -1.60 6.76 -1.39
C ASN A 339 -2.34 8.01 -1.88
N ARG A 340 -2.69 8.95 -0.99
CA ARG A 340 -3.43 10.18 -1.30
C ARG A 340 -2.62 11.45 -1.12
N LEU A 341 -1.44 11.33 -0.53
CA LEU A 341 -0.51 12.45 -0.43
C LEU A 341 0.27 12.58 -1.74
N PRO A 342 0.50 13.81 -2.23
CA PRO A 342 1.33 14.03 -3.40
C PRO A 342 2.76 13.57 -3.10
N GLU A 343 3.33 12.79 -3.99
CA GLU A 343 4.75 12.48 -3.92
C GLU A 343 5.56 13.75 -4.12
N ASN A 344 6.46 13.98 -3.19
CA ASN A 344 7.41 15.08 -3.07
C ASN A 344 7.90 15.74 -4.39
N LYS A 345 7.09 16.60 -5.00
CA LYS A 345 7.64 17.65 -5.87
C LYS A 345 7.72 19.01 -5.16
N ASP A 346 6.90 19.23 -4.13
CA ASP A 346 6.76 20.54 -3.50
C ASP A 346 7.18 20.60 -2.02
N ILE A 347 7.50 19.47 -1.39
CA ILE A 347 7.97 19.46 0.01
C ILE A 347 9.43 19.93 0.13
N ASN A 348 10.21 19.88 -0.96
CA ASN A 348 11.61 20.34 -0.95
C ASN A 348 11.77 21.85 -1.16
N ALA A 349 10.71 22.61 -1.41
CA ALA A 349 10.78 24.06 -1.58
C ALA A 349 10.73 24.86 -0.26
N SER A 350 10.39 24.24 0.85
CA SER A 350 10.27 24.90 2.16
C SER A 350 10.97 24.22 3.33
N SER A 351 11.65 23.12 3.14
CA SER A 351 12.50 22.53 4.19
C SER A 351 13.94 22.99 4.04
N LYS A 352 14.18 24.29 4.33
CA LYS A 352 15.42 24.66 4.96
C LYS A 352 15.28 24.31 6.45
N VAL A 353 15.73 23.14 6.83
CA VAL A 353 16.41 22.84 8.11
C VAL A 353 17.18 21.52 7.92
#